data_fff7dc750c5f924f4e7d21f3fcfad182
#
_entry.id   fff7dc750c5f924f4e7d21f3fcfad182
#
_cell.length_a   1.000
_cell.length_b   1.000
_cell.length_c   1.000
_cell.angle_alpha   90.00
_cell.angle_beta   90.00
_cell.angle_gamma   90.00
#
_symmetry.space_group_name_H-M   'P 1'
#
loop_
_entity.id
_entity.type
_entity.pdbx_description
1 polymer ?
#
loop_
_entity_poly.entity_id
_entity_poly.type
_entity_poly.pdbx_seq_one_letter_code
_entity_poly.pdbx_strand_id
1 'polypeptide(L)'
;MKRFAFTMLELVFVIIVIGILAVLAMPSFTSNPLQRAAEQVAGHIRYTQHLAIVDDKYDPSDVFWYRENWQMEFKKFNSPLEIYYEIYGDTDHLGNSDINETARDPLTNNLLDYDGKVTNLTNMFGIINVTFSANCHQGGGIGEITFDHLGRPNYYVTSATTLNQYLVTSDCNITLQHQTDGNATITIRPETGYVSVNYN
;
A
#
# COMPACT_ATOMS: atom_id res chain seq x y z
N MET A 1 48.30 14.55 40.79
CA MET A 1 47.59 13.87 39.70
C MET A 1 48.43 13.92 38.45
N LYS A 2 48.88 12.75 37.91
CA LYS A 2 49.62 12.70 36.64
C LYS A 2 48.63 12.87 35.52
N ARG A 3 48.75 13.95 34.74
CA ARG A 3 47.97 14.18 33.54
C ARG A 3 48.62 13.42 32.40
N PHE A 4 47.98 12.40 31.87
CA PHE A 4 48.40 11.74 30.65
C PHE A 4 48.00 12.63 29.47
N ALA A 5 48.96 13.09 28.69
CA ALA A 5 48.73 13.79 27.44
C ALA A 5 48.80 12.80 26.30
N PHE A 6 47.80 12.81 25.42
CA PHE A 6 47.81 12.02 24.20
C PHE A 6 48.90 12.50 23.25
N THR A 7 49.64 11.56 22.65
CA THR A 7 50.62 11.87 21.61
C THR A 7 49.88 12.14 20.28
N MET A 8 50.49 12.98 19.43
CA MET A 8 49.92 13.27 18.11
C MET A 8 49.76 12.00 17.24
N LEU A 9 50.70 11.05 17.39
CA LEU A 9 50.67 9.77 16.69
C LEU A 9 49.51 8.88 17.15
N GLU A 10 49.20 8.87 18.43
CA GLU A 10 48.10 8.11 19.01
C GLU A 10 46.75 8.64 18.53
N LEU A 11 46.60 9.97 18.42
CA LEU A 11 45.38 10.59 17.87
C LEU A 11 45.16 10.21 16.40
N VAL A 12 46.23 10.25 15.57
CA VAL A 12 46.16 9.87 14.15
C VAL A 12 45.79 8.40 14.01
N PHE A 13 46.37 7.51 14.83
CA PHE A 13 46.04 6.09 14.80
C PHE A 13 44.56 5.84 15.15
N VAL A 14 44.04 6.52 16.17
CA VAL A 14 42.62 6.41 16.58
C VAL A 14 41.69 6.87 15.46
N ILE A 15 41.98 7.99 14.78
CA ILE A 15 41.15 8.48 13.67
C ILE A 15 41.16 7.49 12.51
N ILE A 16 42.29 6.87 12.17
CA ILE A 16 42.39 5.86 11.11
C ILE A 16 41.53 4.64 11.47
N VAL A 17 41.65 4.12 12.70
CA VAL A 17 40.90 2.96 13.17
C VAL A 17 39.37 3.26 13.16
N ILE A 18 38.96 4.42 13.67
CA ILE A 18 37.55 4.83 13.66
C ILE A 18 37.05 4.97 12.22
N GLY A 19 37.86 5.53 11.31
CA GLY A 19 37.50 5.65 9.88
C GLY A 19 37.24 4.29 9.23
N ILE A 20 38.10 3.30 9.47
CA ILE A 20 37.93 1.93 8.95
C ILE A 20 36.66 1.27 9.55
N LEU A 21 36.49 1.39 10.87
CA LEU A 21 35.33 0.83 11.57
C LEU A 21 34.01 1.49 11.10
N ALA A 22 34.02 2.80 10.85
CA ALA A 22 32.86 3.52 10.34
C ALA A 22 32.42 3.00 8.96
N VAL A 23 33.36 2.70 8.06
CA VAL A 23 33.04 2.13 6.73
C VAL A 23 32.46 0.72 6.85
N LEU A 24 32.99 -0.11 7.76
CA LEU A 24 32.51 -1.48 7.99
C LEU A 24 31.15 -1.50 8.72
N ALA A 25 30.87 -0.49 9.53
CA ALA A 25 29.61 -0.35 10.27
C ALA A 25 28.50 0.31 9.45
N MET A 26 28.79 0.84 8.25
CA MET A 26 27.73 1.32 7.35
C MET A 26 26.90 0.11 6.92
N PRO A 27 25.64 -0.05 7.42
CA PRO A 27 24.78 -1.07 6.88
C PRO A 27 24.62 -0.76 5.39
N SER A 28 24.85 -1.75 4.53
CA SER A 28 24.47 -1.68 3.14
C SER A 28 22.96 -1.59 3.11
N PHE A 29 22.39 -0.37 3.07
CA PHE A 29 20.99 -0.15 2.79
C PHE A 29 20.74 -0.51 1.33
N THR A 30 20.76 -1.80 1.02
CA THR A 30 20.18 -2.33 -0.20
C THR A 30 18.68 -2.14 -0.02
N SER A 31 18.17 -0.99 -0.45
CA SER A 31 16.74 -0.76 -0.48
C SER A 31 16.17 -1.69 -1.53
N ASN A 32 15.59 -2.81 -1.11
CA ASN A 32 14.83 -3.68 -1.99
C ASN A 32 13.55 -2.94 -2.40
N PRO A 33 13.43 -2.44 -3.64
CA PRO A 33 12.28 -1.64 -4.06
C PRO A 33 10.99 -2.45 -4.02
N LEU A 34 11.03 -3.76 -4.29
CA LEU A 34 9.88 -4.65 -4.17
C LEU A 34 9.38 -4.73 -2.71
N GLN A 35 10.29 -4.84 -1.74
CA GLN A 35 9.93 -4.86 -0.33
C GLN A 35 9.26 -3.55 0.08
N ARG A 36 9.84 -2.41 -0.30
CA ARG A 36 9.26 -1.09 -0.02
C ARG A 36 7.88 -0.92 -0.65
N ALA A 37 7.70 -1.37 -1.91
CA ALA A 37 6.39 -1.35 -2.56
C ALA A 37 5.37 -2.18 -1.80
N ALA A 38 5.71 -3.41 -1.43
CA ALA A 38 4.80 -4.32 -0.73
C ALA A 38 4.41 -3.80 0.66
N GLU A 39 5.37 -3.26 1.42
CA GLU A 39 5.11 -2.66 2.74
C GLU A 39 4.25 -1.40 2.63
N GLN A 40 4.49 -0.54 1.62
CA GLN A 40 3.66 0.64 1.38
C GLN A 40 2.23 0.25 1.02
N VAL A 41 2.04 -0.66 0.07
CA VAL A 41 0.71 -1.14 -0.34
C VAL A 41 0.00 -1.78 0.84
N ALA A 42 0.66 -2.66 1.60
CA ALA A 42 0.08 -3.26 2.81
C ALA A 42 -0.28 -2.22 3.88
N GLY A 43 0.54 -1.19 4.05
CA GLY A 43 0.27 -0.05 4.93
C GLY A 43 -0.98 0.72 4.50
N HIS A 44 -1.11 0.99 3.21
CA HIS A 44 -2.25 1.71 2.66
C HIS A 44 -3.54 0.86 2.64
N ILE A 45 -3.46 -0.46 2.48
CA ILE A 45 -4.61 -1.35 2.68
C ILE A 45 -5.12 -1.27 4.13
N ARG A 46 -4.23 -1.31 5.12
CA ARG A 46 -4.60 -1.13 6.54
C ARG A 46 -5.17 0.25 6.82
N TYR A 47 -4.65 1.28 6.13
CA TYR A 47 -5.19 2.64 6.23
C TYR A 47 -6.59 2.74 5.64
N THR A 48 -6.85 2.13 4.48
CA THR A 48 -8.20 2.02 3.88
C THR A 48 -9.17 1.33 4.83
N GLN A 49 -8.75 0.22 5.44
CA GLN A 49 -9.53 -0.47 6.47
C GLN A 49 -9.83 0.44 7.67
N HIS A 50 -8.84 1.20 8.14
CA HIS A 50 -9.04 2.13 9.24
C HIS A 50 -10.04 3.24 8.88
N LEU A 51 -9.96 3.80 7.67
CA LEU A 51 -10.92 4.80 7.19
C LEU A 51 -12.34 4.23 7.20
N ALA A 52 -12.53 3.01 6.71
CA ALA A 52 -13.85 2.36 6.70
C ALA A 52 -14.44 2.14 8.10
N ILE A 53 -13.59 1.85 9.10
CA ILE A 53 -14.03 1.66 10.49
C ILE A 53 -14.40 2.98 11.18
N VAL A 54 -13.70 4.08 10.86
CA VAL A 54 -13.91 5.37 11.53
C VAL A 54 -14.93 6.26 10.81
N ASP A 55 -15.18 6.01 9.53
CA ASP A 55 -16.10 6.77 8.67
C ASP A 55 -17.15 5.80 8.08
N ASP A 56 -18.11 5.42 8.94
CA ASP A 56 -19.22 4.56 8.54
C ASP A 56 -20.14 5.29 7.55
N LYS A 57 -20.22 4.75 6.34
CA LYS A 57 -21.02 5.30 5.23
C LYS A 57 -22.49 4.91 5.29
N TYR A 58 -22.97 4.36 6.41
CA TYR A 58 -24.37 3.95 6.51
C TYR A 58 -25.33 5.13 6.39
N ASP A 59 -26.10 5.16 5.31
CA ASP A 59 -27.19 6.10 5.09
C ASP A 59 -28.52 5.34 4.85
N PRO A 60 -29.51 5.44 5.75
CA PRO A 60 -30.79 4.76 5.58
C PRO A 60 -31.64 5.34 4.43
N SER A 61 -31.31 6.52 3.91
CA SER A 61 -31.97 7.16 2.77
C SER A 61 -31.40 6.73 1.42
N ASP A 62 -30.18 6.19 1.39
CA ASP A 62 -29.55 5.65 0.20
C ASP A 62 -29.55 4.12 0.20
N VAL A 63 -30.20 3.53 -0.80
CA VAL A 63 -30.29 2.07 -0.98
C VAL A 63 -28.93 1.46 -1.31
N PHE A 64 -28.00 2.23 -1.86
CA PHE A 64 -26.68 1.80 -2.30
C PHE A 64 -25.53 2.36 -1.46
N TRP A 65 -25.81 2.87 -0.26
CA TRP A 65 -24.82 3.42 0.68
C TRP A 65 -23.54 2.55 0.81
N TYR A 66 -23.66 1.23 0.71
CA TYR A 66 -22.53 0.30 0.81
C TYR A 66 -21.54 0.39 -0.37
N ARG A 67 -21.90 1.06 -1.46
CA ARG A 67 -20.98 1.37 -2.57
C ARG A 67 -20.03 2.52 -2.23
N GLU A 68 -20.42 3.38 -1.30
CA GLU A 68 -19.60 4.49 -0.82
C GLU A 68 -18.47 4.07 0.14
N ASN A 69 -18.40 2.79 0.50
CA ASN A 69 -17.37 2.27 1.39
C ASN A 69 -15.96 2.57 0.87
N TRP A 70 -15.06 2.85 1.81
CA TRP A 70 -13.66 3.12 1.50
C TRP A 70 -13.01 1.96 0.78
N GLN A 71 -12.38 2.25 -0.35
CA GLN A 71 -11.79 1.27 -1.25
C GLN A 71 -10.40 1.69 -1.73
N MET A 72 -9.59 0.68 -2.07
CA MET A 72 -8.30 0.83 -2.75
C MET A 72 -8.40 0.12 -4.10
N GLU A 73 -8.35 0.88 -5.18
CA GLU A 73 -8.44 0.39 -6.55
C GLU A 73 -7.09 0.47 -7.24
N PHE A 74 -6.70 -0.61 -7.92
CA PHE A 74 -5.48 -0.66 -8.72
C PHE A 74 -5.78 -0.42 -10.19
N LYS A 75 -5.07 0.52 -10.78
CA LYS A 75 -5.25 0.95 -12.18
C LYS A 75 -3.97 0.82 -12.98
N LYS A 76 -4.10 0.78 -14.31
CA LYS A 76 -2.98 0.61 -15.23
C LYS A 76 -3.16 1.47 -16.46
N PHE A 77 -2.15 2.28 -16.76
CA PHE A 77 -1.92 2.82 -18.10
C PHE A 77 -0.95 1.92 -18.88
N ASN A 78 -1.15 1.79 -20.18
CA ASN A 78 -0.35 0.90 -21.01
C ASN A 78 0.68 1.62 -21.89
N SER A 79 0.61 2.96 -22.01
CA SER A 79 1.53 3.72 -22.86
C SER A 79 1.72 5.14 -22.31
N PRO A 80 2.78 5.38 -21.51
CA PRO A 80 3.73 4.41 -20.99
C PRO A 80 3.09 3.42 -20.00
N LEU A 81 3.78 2.32 -19.68
CA LEU A 81 3.32 1.42 -18.63
C LEU A 81 3.43 2.11 -17.28
N GLU A 82 2.31 2.30 -16.62
CA GLU A 82 2.22 2.81 -15.25
C GLU A 82 1.14 2.05 -14.49
N ILE A 83 1.52 1.51 -13.34
CA ILE A 83 0.62 0.85 -12.40
C ILE A 83 0.57 1.71 -11.14
N TYR A 84 -0.62 2.09 -10.76
CA TYR A 84 -0.87 2.91 -9.57
C TYR A 84 -2.14 2.42 -8.85
N TYR A 85 -2.37 2.94 -7.69
CA TYR A 85 -3.61 2.71 -6.96
C TYR A 85 -4.17 4.04 -6.46
N GLU A 86 -5.46 4.01 -6.17
CA GLU A 86 -6.21 5.13 -5.61
C GLU A 86 -6.95 4.66 -4.36
N ILE A 87 -7.13 5.56 -3.38
CA ILE A 87 -7.91 5.27 -2.18
C ILE A 87 -8.99 6.32 -2.05
N TYR A 88 -10.25 5.90 -2.13
CA TYR A 88 -11.39 6.80 -2.12
C TYR A 88 -12.67 6.13 -1.59
N GLY A 89 -13.68 6.96 -1.27
CA GLY A 89 -15.02 6.52 -0.97
C GLY A 89 -15.96 7.09 -2.04
N ASP A 90 -16.58 6.22 -2.85
CA ASP A 90 -17.36 6.58 -4.05
C ASP A 90 -18.73 7.14 -3.66
N THR A 91 -18.77 8.39 -3.15
CA THR A 91 -19.99 9.03 -2.61
C THR A 91 -20.98 9.49 -3.69
N ASP A 92 -20.53 9.61 -4.92
CA ASP A 92 -21.39 9.96 -6.06
C ASP A 92 -21.77 8.76 -6.94
N HIS A 93 -21.28 7.56 -6.61
CA HIS A 93 -21.53 6.28 -7.29
C HIS A 93 -21.09 6.26 -8.77
N LEU A 94 -20.10 7.07 -9.14
CA LEU A 94 -19.54 7.10 -10.50
C LEU A 94 -18.44 6.08 -10.73
N GLY A 95 -17.91 5.44 -9.66
CA GLY A 95 -16.87 4.43 -9.74
C GLY A 95 -15.49 4.99 -10.10
N ASN A 96 -15.20 6.23 -9.72
CA ASN A 96 -13.92 6.89 -9.91
C ASN A 96 -13.57 7.74 -8.69
N SER A 97 -12.29 8.04 -8.53
CA SER A 97 -11.83 8.92 -7.45
C SER A 97 -11.96 10.39 -7.86
N ASP A 98 -12.68 11.16 -7.07
CA ASP A 98 -12.72 12.61 -7.16
C ASP A 98 -11.94 13.26 -6.01
N ILE A 99 -11.51 14.51 -6.19
CA ILE A 99 -10.67 15.22 -5.21
C ILE A 99 -11.30 15.30 -3.80
N ASN A 100 -12.64 15.32 -3.73
CA ASN A 100 -13.39 15.39 -2.47
C ASN A 100 -13.60 14.02 -1.82
N GLU A 101 -13.38 12.94 -2.56
CA GLU A 101 -13.60 11.55 -2.17
C GLU A 101 -12.29 10.81 -1.90
N THR A 102 -11.20 11.35 -2.45
CA THR A 102 -9.86 10.76 -2.35
C THR A 102 -9.27 10.95 -0.96
N ALA A 103 -8.77 9.85 -0.39
CA ALA A 103 -8.05 9.88 0.88
C ALA A 103 -6.72 10.66 0.76
N ARG A 104 -6.26 11.20 1.90
CA ARG A 104 -4.94 11.83 2.02
C ARG A 104 -4.00 10.94 2.79
N ASP A 105 -2.77 10.85 2.29
CA ASP A 105 -1.68 10.18 3.00
C ASP A 105 -1.45 10.85 4.36
N PRO A 106 -1.54 10.10 5.46
CA PRO A 106 -1.40 10.66 6.81
C PRO A 106 0.00 11.24 7.10
N LEU A 107 1.03 10.86 6.33
CA LEU A 107 2.40 11.34 6.52
C LEU A 107 2.71 12.59 5.70
N THR A 108 2.25 12.64 4.47
CA THR A 108 2.61 13.70 3.50
C THR A 108 1.49 14.67 3.22
N ASN A 109 0.24 14.33 3.59
CA ASN A 109 -0.99 15.05 3.27
C ASN A 109 -1.29 15.17 1.75
N ASN A 110 -0.58 14.42 0.92
CA ASN A 110 -0.85 14.31 -0.51
C ASN A 110 -2.10 13.45 -0.75
N LEU A 111 -2.81 13.70 -1.85
CA LEU A 111 -3.88 12.82 -2.29
C LEU A 111 -3.33 11.42 -2.64
N LEU A 112 -4.07 10.39 -2.28
CA LEU A 112 -3.77 9.00 -2.62
C LEU A 112 -4.48 8.62 -3.93
N ASP A 113 -4.11 9.32 -4.99
CA ASP A 113 -4.57 9.14 -6.37
C ASP A 113 -3.39 9.14 -7.34
N TYR A 114 -3.69 9.12 -8.63
CA TYR A 114 -2.66 9.18 -9.69
C TYR A 114 -1.79 10.44 -9.59
N ASP A 115 -2.39 11.60 -9.32
CA ASP A 115 -1.70 12.89 -9.27
C ASP A 115 -0.81 13.02 -8.02
N GLY A 116 -1.13 12.30 -6.95
CA GLY A 116 -0.40 12.31 -5.68
C GLY A 116 1.01 11.74 -5.74
N LYS A 117 1.41 11.09 -6.83
CA LYS A 117 2.73 10.49 -7.13
C LYS A 117 3.18 9.37 -6.19
N VAL A 118 2.72 9.36 -4.94
CA VAL A 118 3.10 8.34 -3.95
C VAL A 118 2.48 6.98 -4.25
N THR A 119 1.45 6.94 -5.09
CA THR A 119 0.70 5.73 -5.45
C THR A 119 1.20 5.05 -6.72
N ASN A 120 2.09 5.69 -7.50
CA ASN A 120 2.61 5.14 -8.74
C ASN A 120 3.71 4.10 -8.47
N LEU A 121 3.31 2.83 -8.47
CA LEU A 121 4.17 1.69 -8.15
C LEU A 121 5.27 1.45 -9.21
N THR A 122 4.98 1.72 -10.48
CA THR A 122 5.96 1.55 -11.56
C THR A 122 7.08 2.57 -11.43
N ASN A 123 6.75 3.85 -11.30
CA ASN A 123 7.74 4.92 -11.29
C ASN A 123 8.55 4.94 -9.97
N MET A 124 7.93 4.61 -8.85
CA MET A 124 8.59 4.64 -7.55
C MET A 124 9.41 3.38 -7.24
N PHE A 125 8.92 2.22 -7.68
CA PHE A 125 9.44 0.94 -7.23
C PHE A 125 9.74 -0.06 -8.35
N GLY A 126 9.48 0.27 -9.62
CA GLY A 126 9.74 -0.64 -10.73
C GLY A 126 8.77 -1.83 -10.80
N ILE A 127 7.56 -1.70 -10.24
CA ILE A 127 6.52 -2.74 -10.37
C ILE A 127 5.99 -2.73 -11.79
N ILE A 128 5.99 -3.91 -12.41
CA ILE A 128 5.57 -4.10 -13.81
C ILE A 128 4.23 -4.81 -13.96
N ASN A 129 3.77 -5.47 -12.89
CA ASN A 129 2.48 -6.13 -12.88
C ASN A 129 1.91 -6.25 -11.46
N VAL A 130 0.58 -6.22 -11.37
CA VAL A 130 -0.19 -6.50 -10.15
C VAL A 130 -1.31 -7.45 -10.53
N THR A 131 -1.51 -8.50 -9.73
CA THR A 131 -2.57 -9.48 -9.95
C THR A 131 -3.27 -9.80 -8.64
N PHE A 132 -4.57 -10.01 -8.72
CA PHE A 132 -5.41 -10.48 -7.63
C PHE A 132 -5.74 -11.96 -7.81
N SER A 133 -5.91 -12.68 -6.71
CA SER A 133 -6.44 -14.05 -6.75
C SER A 133 -7.92 -14.05 -7.18
N ALA A 134 -8.35 -15.11 -7.86
CA ALA A 134 -9.69 -15.19 -8.46
C ALA A 134 -10.86 -15.10 -7.46
N ASN A 135 -10.60 -15.39 -6.19
CA ASN A 135 -11.59 -15.33 -5.10
C ASN A 135 -11.84 -13.92 -4.54
N CYS A 136 -11.09 -12.93 -4.99
CA CYS A 136 -11.29 -11.52 -4.65
C CYS A 136 -11.05 -10.61 -5.85
N HIS A 137 -11.34 -11.09 -7.05
CA HIS A 137 -11.26 -10.31 -8.27
C HIS A 137 -12.45 -10.58 -9.18
N GLN A 138 -13.07 -9.49 -9.67
CA GLN A 138 -14.10 -9.51 -10.68
C GLN A 138 -14.01 -8.25 -11.53
N GLY A 139 -14.43 -8.35 -12.80
CA GLY A 139 -14.41 -7.23 -13.74
C GLY A 139 -13.16 -7.16 -14.60
N GLY A 140 -13.01 -6.06 -15.35
CA GLY A 140 -11.97 -5.88 -16.38
C GLY A 140 -10.72 -5.11 -15.93
N GLY A 141 -10.70 -4.58 -14.71
CA GLY A 141 -9.56 -3.84 -14.14
C GLY A 141 -8.50 -4.75 -13.54
N ILE A 142 -7.48 -4.17 -12.88
CA ILE A 142 -6.51 -4.97 -12.10
C ILE A 142 -7.18 -5.57 -10.87
N GLY A 143 -7.97 -4.80 -10.15
CA GLY A 143 -8.73 -5.20 -8.97
C GLY A 143 -8.88 -4.09 -7.95
N GLU A 144 -9.84 -4.25 -7.08
CA GLU A 144 -10.13 -3.36 -5.97
C GLU A 144 -10.33 -4.16 -4.68
N ILE A 145 -10.02 -3.55 -3.55
CA ILE A 145 -10.34 -4.07 -2.23
C ILE A 145 -11.05 -2.97 -1.44
N THR A 146 -12.19 -3.30 -0.89
CA THR A 146 -13.06 -2.40 -0.13
C THR A 146 -13.23 -2.93 1.27
N PHE A 147 -13.47 -2.07 2.24
CA PHE A 147 -13.76 -2.50 3.61
C PHE A 147 -15.09 -1.93 4.07
N ASP A 148 -15.87 -2.75 4.78
CA ASP A 148 -17.07 -2.29 5.46
C ASP A 148 -16.75 -1.63 6.82
N HIS A 149 -17.76 -1.08 7.50
CA HIS A 149 -17.63 -0.43 8.81
C HIS A 149 -17.12 -1.35 9.94
N LEU A 150 -17.11 -2.68 9.74
CA LEU A 150 -16.52 -3.66 10.65
C LEU A 150 -15.08 -4.02 10.27
N GLY A 151 -14.55 -3.45 9.19
CA GLY A 151 -13.23 -3.75 8.66
C GLY A 151 -13.15 -5.07 7.89
N ARG A 152 -14.29 -5.65 7.48
CA ARG A 152 -14.31 -6.87 6.69
C ARG A 152 -14.04 -6.57 5.22
N PRO A 153 -13.16 -7.36 4.55
CA PRO A 153 -12.80 -7.09 3.16
C PRO A 153 -13.91 -7.53 2.20
N ASN A 154 -14.18 -6.67 1.22
CA ASN A 154 -15.04 -6.90 0.07
C ASN A 154 -14.26 -6.57 -1.20
N TYR A 155 -14.78 -6.96 -2.34
CA TYR A 155 -14.24 -6.60 -3.66
C TYR A 155 -15.38 -6.25 -4.62
N TYR A 156 -15.10 -5.43 -5.65
CA TYR A 156 -16.07 -5.09 -6.71
C TYR A 156 -17.41 -4.48 -6.21
N VAL A 157 -17.35 -3.68 -5.12
CA VAL A 157 -18.58 -3.15 -4.48
C VAL A 157 -19.28 -2.07 -5.29
N THR A 158 -18.54 -1.31 -6.13
CA THR A 158 -19.11 -0.31 -7.04
C THR A 158 -20.22 -0.88 -7.95
N SER A 159 -20.16 -2.16 -8.26
CA SER A 159 -21.15 -2.87 -9.06
C SER A 159 -22.08 -3.79 -8.26
N ALA A 160 -21.98 -3.79 -6.92
CA ALA A 160 -22.81 -4.63 -6.06
C ALA A 160 -24.28 -4.16 -6.10
N THR A 161 -25.20 -5.10 -6.18
CA THR A 161 -26.66 -4.85 -6.16
C THR A 161 -27.28 -5.15 -4.80
N THR A 162 -26.54 -5.82 -3.92
CA THR A 162 -26.96 -6.14 -2.56
C THR A 162 -25.78 -6.02 -1.59
N LEU A 163 -26.07 -5.68 -0.36
CA LEU A 163 -25.07 -5.63 0.72
C LEU A 163 -24.33 -6.96 0.85
N ASN A 164 -22.99 -6.91 1.04
CA ASN A 164 -22.12 -8.07 1.19
C ASN A 164 -22.10 -9.05 -0.01
N GLN A 165 -22.55 -8.63 -1.18
CA GLN A 165 -22.54 -9.49 -2.38
C GLN A 165 -21.16 -10.02 -2.72
N TYR A 166 -20.14 -9.23 -2.49
CA TYR A 166 -18.75 -9.53 -2.82
C TYR A 166 -17.84 -9.59 -1.57
N LEU A 167 -18.39 -10.08 -0.45
CA LEU A 167 -17.60 -10.31 0.75
C LEU A 167 -16.50 -11.34 0.48
N VAL A 168 -15.28 -11.05 0.89
CA VAL A 168 -14.15 -11.97 0.78
C VAL A 168 -14.33 -13.11 1.78
N THR A 169 -14.46 -14.34 1.30
CA THR A 169 -14.72 -15.55 2.11
C THR A 169 -13.52 -16.48 2.25
N SER A 170 -12.44 -16.20 1.53
CA SER A 170 -11.16 -16.90 1.61
C SER A 170 -10.03 -15.92 1.37
N ASP A 171 -8.79 -16.29 1.67
CA ASP A 171 -7.63 -15.40 1.56
C ASP A 171 -7.56 -14.71 0.20
N CYS A 172 -7.55 -13.37 0.21
CA CYS A 172 -7.32 -12.56 -0.97
C CYS A 172 -5.83 -12.28 -1.11
N ASN A 173 -5.23 -12.69 -2.21
CA ASN A 173 -3.83 -12.47 -2.50
C ASN A 173 -3.65 -11.43 -3.60
N ILE A 174 -2.88 -10.38 -3.29
CA ILE A 174 -2.44 -9.36 -4.24
C ILE A 174 -0.95 -9.58 -4.47
N THR A 175 -0.57 -9.94 -5.69
CA THR A 175 0.82 -10.20 -6.05
C THR A 175 1.39 -9.02 -6.84
N LEU A 176 2.46 -8.42 -6.30
CA LEU A 176 3.26 -7.40 -6.96
C LEU A 176 4.44 -8.07 -7.64
N GLN A 177 4.63 -7.82 -8.93
CA GLN A 177 5.75 -8.32 -9.72
C GLN A 177 6.71 -7.16 -10.01
N HIS A 178 7.95 -7.31 -9.55
CA HIS A 178 9.03 -6.38 -9.85
C HIS A 178 9.83 -6.84 -11.07
N GLN A 179 10.46 -5.91 -11.77
CA GLN A 179 11.19 -6.20 -13.01
C GLN A 179 12.36 -7.19 -12.80
N THR A 180 13.07 -7.11 -11.68
CA THR A 180 14.29 -7.89 -11.39
C THR A 180 14.24 -8.66 -10.06
N ASP A 181 13.49 -8.19 -9.07
CA ASP A 181 13.59 -8.67 -7.68
C ASP A 181 12.57 -9.77 -7.34
N GLY A 182 11.83 -10.26 -8.34
CA GLY A 182 10.84 -11.33 -8.15
C GLY A 182 9.46 -10.80 -7.78
N ASN A 183 8.75 -11.52 -6.91
CA ASN A 183 7.37 -11.23 -6.54
C ASN A 183 7.22 -11.04 -5.03
N ALA A 184 6.29 -10.17 -4.64
CA ALA A 184 5.80 -10.09 -3.28
C ALA A 184 4.29 -10.32 -3.27
N THR A 185 3.80 -11.11 -2.32
CA THR A 185 2.38 -11.42 -2.16
C THR A 185 1.85 -10.82 -0.87
N ILE A 186 0.86 -9.96 -0.99
CA ILE A 186 0.11 -9.37 0.12
C ILE A 186 -1.15 -10.20 0.29
N THR A 187 -1.33 -10.79 1.46
CA THR A 187 -2.50 -11.62 1.79
C THR A 187 -3.42 -10.86 2.74
N ILE A 188 -4.69 -10.74 2.36
CA ILE A 188 -5.77 -10.17 3.18
C ILE A 188 -6.66 -11.30 3.64
N ARG A 189 -6.80 -11.47 4.97
CA ARG A 189 -7.63 -12.52 5.55
C ARG A 189 -9.10 -12.15 5.50
N PRO A 190 -10.00 -13.11 5.22
CA PRO A 190 -11.43 -12.90 5.34
C PRO A 190 -11.81 -12.51 6.77
N GLU A 191 -13.01 -12.00 6.98
CA GLU A 191 -13.61 -11.59 8.26
C GLU A 191 -12.84 -10.47 9.00
N THR A 192 -11.54 -10.62 9.18
CA THR A 192 -10.70 -9.69 9.97
C THR A 192 -10.05 -8.59 9.13
N GLY A 193 -9.91 -8.80 7.81
CA GLY A 193 -9.12 -7.92 6.95
C GLY A 193 -7.62 -7.85 7.33
N TYR A 194 -7.12 -8.82 8.13
CA TYR A 194 -5.70 -8.83 8.52
C TYR A 194 -4.78 -8.96 7.31
N VAL A 195 -3.80 -8.07 7.23
CA VAL A 195 -2.87 -7.96 6.08
C VAL A 195 -1.49 -8.48 6.48
N SER A 196 -0.95 -9.41 5.69
CA SER A 196 0.42 -9.92 5.80
C SER A 196 1.14 -9.85 4.45
N VAL A 197 2.48 -9.83 4.48
CA VAL A 197 3.33 -9.77 3.27
C VAL A 197 4.26 -10.96 3.28
N ASN A 198 4.40 -11.63 2.11
CA ASN A 198 5.35 -12.68 1.84
C ASN A 198 6.17 -12.34 0.60
N TYR A 199 7.48 -12.63 0.64
CA TYR A 199 8.42 -12.41 -0.47
C TYR A 199 8.83 -13.76 -1.07
N ASN A 200 8.75 -13.88 -2.41
CA ASN A 200 9.05 -15.10 -3.17
C ASN A 200 10.18 -14.84 -4.18
#